data_4988a067195d2a0fa7f0136ea68745e2
#
_entry.id   4988a067195d2a0fa7f0136ea68745e2
#
_cell.length_a   1.000
_cell.length_b   1.000
_cell.length_c   1.000
_cell.angle_alpha   90.00
_cell.angle_beta   90.00
_cell.angle_gamma   90.00
#
_symmetry.space_group_name_H-M   'P 1'
#
loop_
_entity.id
_entity.type
_entity.pdbx_description
1 polymer ?
#
loop_
_entity_poly.entity_id
_entity_poly.type
_entity_poly.pdbx_seq_one_letter_code
_entity_poly.pdbx_strand_id
1 'polypeptide(L)'
;IIDSILGAIRKKDIGTYFPNTKKFKNIRSPKMLKPIIFDLNKSNLIINNLDINLICQKPRVSKYRNKIIKSVSKLTGLNEKQINLKGKTVEKLGLIGKEKAIACEVIISITKYD
;
A
#
# COMPACT_ATOMS: atom_id res chain seq x y z
N ILE A 1 1.48 -0.44 -1.00
CA ILE A 1 1.56 -1.57 -0.04
C ILE A 1 2.05 -2.82 -0.76
N ILE A 2 1.40 -3.25 -1.83
CA ILE A 2 1.77 -4.49 -2.52
C ILE A 2 3.23 -4.49 -2.94
N ASP A 3 3.68 -3.43 -3.62
CA ASP A 3 5.07 -3.35 -4.10
C ASP A 3 6.08 -3.35 -2.95
N SER A 4 5.74 -2.75 -1.80
CA SER A 4 6.64 -2.78 -0.63
C SER A 4 6.78 -4.20 -0.07
N ILE A 5 5.71 -4.97 -0.06
CA ILE A 5 5.74 -6.38 0.36
C ILE A 5 6.55 -7.21 -0.64
N LEU A 6 6.28 -7.03 -1.93
CA LEU A 6 7.00 -7.74 -2.98
C LEU A 6 8.50 -7.47 -2.93
N GLY A 7 8.88 -6.22 -2.67
CA GLY A 7 10.29 -5.86 -2.45
C GLY A 7 10.90 -6.59 -1.27
N ALA A 8 10.18 -6.67 -0.15
CA ALA A 8 10.66 -7.35 1.06
C ALA A 8 10.90 -8.85 0.85
N ILE A 9 10.10 -9.50 0.02
CA ILE A 9 10.26 -10.93 -0.29
C ILE A 9 11.04 -11.17 -1.58
N ARG A 10 11.67 -10.14 -2.11
CA ARG A 10 12.52 -10.17 -3.33
C ARG A 10 11.77 -10.68 -4.56
N LYS A 11 10.53 -10.28 -4.71
CA LYS A 11 9.71 -10.57 -5.89
C LYS A 11 9.67 -9.36 -6.83
N LYS A 12 9.20 -9.60 -8.03
CA LYS A 12 9.01 -8.53 -9.02
C LYS A 12 7.76 -7.70 -8.65
N ASP A 13 7.54 -6.64 -9.38
CA ASP A 13 6.47 -5.68 -9.11
C ASP A 13 5.06 -6.24 -9.35
N ILE A 14 4.06 -5.43 -8.96
CA ILE A 14 2.65 -5.76 -9.09
C ILE A 14 2.24 -6.06 -10.55
N GLY A 15 2.83 -5.36 -11.51
CA GLY A 15 2.53 -5.58 -12.94
C GLY A 15 2.94 -6.96 -13.44
N THR A 16 3.97 -7.55 -12.84
CA THR A 16 4.40 -8.91 -13.15
C THR A 16 3.43 -9.96 -12.58
N TYR A 17 2.94 -9.74 -11.37
CA TYR A 17 1.98 -10.63 -10.71
C TYR A 17 0.59 -10.53 -11.33
N PHE A 18 0.18 -9.35 -11.73
CA PHE A 18 -1.15 -9.06 -12.27
C PHE A 18 -1.02 -8.32 -13.59
N PRO A 19 -0.54 -9.01 -14.66
CA PRO A 19 -0.39 -8.37 -15.96
C PRO A 19 -1.75 -7.95 -16.54
N ASN A 20 -1.73 -6.99 -17.45
CA ASN A 20 -2.93 -6.48 -18.11
C ASN A 20 -3.48 -7.51 -19.10
N THR A 21 -4.14 -8.54 -18.59
CA THR A 21 -4.75 -9.63 -19.34
C THR A 21 -6.24 -9.71 -19.03
N LYS A 22 -6.98 -10.51 -19.81
CA LYS A 22 -8.42 -10.74 -19.56
C LYS A 22 -8.69 -11.28 -18.16
N LYS A 23 -7.81 -12.13 -17.62
CA LYS A 23 -7.94 -12.74 -16.30
C LYS A 23 -7.96 -11.68 -15.18
N PHE A 24 -7.15 -10.63 -15.32
CA PHE A 24 -7.00 -9.60 -14.30
C PHE A 24 -7.62 -8.25 -14.70
N LYS A 25 -8.40 -8.24 -15.77
CA LYS A 25 -9.09 -7.02 -16.21
C LYS A 25 -10.02 -6.53 -15.10
N ASN A 26 -9.88 -5.25 -14.75
CA ASN A 26 -10.69 -4.60 -13.71
C ASN A 26 -10.55 -5.22 -12.31
N ILE A 27 -9.47 -5.95 -12.04
CA ILE A 27 -9.21 -6.46 -10.70
C ILE A 27 -8.95 -5.29 -9.74
N ARG A 28 -9.59 -5.32 -8.58
CA ARG A 28 -9.42 -4.30 -7.55
C ARG A 28 -8.24 -4.62 -6.64
N SER A 29 -7.57 -3.57 -6.15
CA SER A 29 -6.41 -3.69 -5.27
C SER A 29 -6.61 -4.61 -4.05
N PRO A 30 -7.76 -4.61 -3.36
CA PRO A 30 -7.97 -5.55 -2.26
C PRO A 30 -7.85 -7.01 -2.66
N LYS A 31 -8.32 -7.37 -3.86
CA LYS A 31 -8.19 -8.75 -4.39
C LYS A 31 -6.76 -9.11 -4.77
N MET A 32 -5.98 -8.11 -5.21
CA MET A 32 -4.56 -8.31 -5.50
C MET A 32 -3.73 -8.48 -4.22
N LEU A 33 -4.10 -7.78 -3.16
CA LEU A 33 -3.35 -7.80 -1.90
C LEU A 33 -3.40 -9.17 -1.20
N LYS A 34 -4.53 -9.85 -1.25
CA LYS A 34 -4.76 -11.12 -0.55
C LYS A 34 -3.72 -12.20 -0.83
N PRO A 35 -3.45 -12.58 -2.09
CA PRO A 35 -2.39 -13.57 -2.38
C PRO A 35 -0.99 -13.09 -2.01
N ILE A 36 -0.74 -11.78 -2.03
CA ILE A 36 0.55 -11.21 -1.66
C ILE A 36 0.79 -11.36 -0.15
N ILE A 37 -0.22 -11.09 0.67
CA ILE A 37 -0.15 -11.32 2.12
C ILE A 37 0.06 -12.80 2.43
N PHE A 38 -0.61 -13.67 1.68
CA PHE A 38 -0.43 -15.11 1.83
C PHE A 38 1.02 -15.54 1.55
N ASP A 39 1.62 -15.04 0.48
CA ASP A 39 3.01 -15.33 0.12
C ASP A 39 3.99 -14.80 1.17
N LEU A 40 3.73 -13.62 1.72
CA LEU A 40 4.52 -13.07 2.81
C LEU A 40 4.53 -14.02 4.01
N ASN A 41 3.36 -14.45 4.43
CA ASN A 41 3.20 -15.37 5.58
C ASN A 41 3.91 -16.69 5.35
N LYS A 42 3.85 -17.23 4.14
CA LYS A 42 4.58 -18.46 3.77
C LYS A 42 6.10 -18.31 3.85
N SER A 43 6.60 -17.10 3.72
CA SER A 43 8.04 -16.81 3.77
C SER A 43 8.56 -16.65 5.21
N ASN A 44 7.75 -16.92 6.23
CA ASN A 44 8.05 -16.72 7.64
C ASN A 44 8.44 -15.26 7.94
N LEU A 45 7.77 -14.34 7.29
CA LEU A 45 7.95 -12.92 7.47
C LEU A 45 6.68 -12.30 8.04
N ILE A 46 6.86 -11.41 9.00
CA ILE A 46 5.78 -10.62 9.57
C ILE A 46 6.03 -9.14 9.39
N ILE A 47 4.98 -8.38 9.15
CA ILE A 47 5.07 -6.93 9.06
C ILE A 47 4.99 -6.38 10.48
N ASN A 48 6.00 -5.59 10.88
CA ASN A 48 6.00 -4.88 12.14
C ASN A 48 5.26 -3.56 12.05
N ASN A 49 5.48 -2.83 10.96
CA ASN A 49 4.96 -1.49 10.79
C ASN A 49 4.81 -1.16 9.30
N LEU A 50 3.75 -0.42 9.00
CA LEU A 50 3.52 0.20 7.70
C LEU A 50 3.51 1.71 7.86
N ASP A 51 4.37 2.42 7.14
CA ASP A 51 4.35 3.88 7.07
C ASP A 51 4.01 4.30 5.64
N ILE A 52 2.91 5.02 5.50
CA ILE A 52 2.32 5.40 4.21
C ILE A 52 2.38 6.90 4.06
N ASN A 53 2.98 7.38 2.98
CA ASN A 53 2.89 8.76 2.55
C ASN A 53 1.94 8.84 1.36
N LEU A 54 0.83 9.54 1.53
CA LEU A 54 -0.12 9.79 0.45
C LEU A 54 0.08 11.23 -0.03
N ILE A 55 0.55 11.36 -1.26
CA ILE A 55 0.94 12.64 -1.85
C ILE A 55 -0.15 13.06 -2.81
N CYS A 56 -0.93 14.05 -2.41
CA CYS A 56 -2.03 14.57 -3.23
C CYS A 56 -2.37 15.99 -2.82
N GLN A 57 -2.84 16.77 -3.78
CA GLN A 57 -3.30 18.12 -3.52
C GLN A 57 -4.68 18.11 -2.88
N LYS A 58 -5.55 17.24 -3.37
CA LYS A 58 -6.91 16.97 -2.85
C LYS A 58 -7.23 15.49 -2.95
N PRO A 59 -8.05 14.92 -2.09
CA PRO A 59 -8.66 15.52 -0.90
C PRO A 59 -7.64 15.74 0.22
N ARG A 60 -8.05 16.44 1.29
CA ARG A 60 -7.23 16.59 2.50
C ARG A 60 -7.20 15.24 3.24
N VAL A 61 -6.04 14.61 3.29
CA VAL A 61 -5.87 13.25 3.84
C VAL A 61 -6.29 13.15 5.30
N SER A 62 -6.04 14.19 6.10
CA SER A 62 -6.40 14.20 7.52
C SER A 62 -7.88 13.91 7.79
N LYS A 63 -8.77 14.29 6.89
CA LYS A 63 -10.22 13.99 7.00
C LYS A 63 -10.52 12.50 6.89
N TYR A 64 -9.73 11.76 6.16
CA TYR A 64 -9.96 10.36 5.82
C TYR A 64 -8.98 9.41 6.51
N ARG A 65 -8.04 9.96 7.28
CA ARG A 65 -6.95 9.21 7.88
C ARG A 65 -7.41 7.97 8.63
N ASN A 66 -8.36 8.14 9.55
CA ASN A 66 -8.85 7.02 10.37
C ASN A 66 -9.57 5.97 9.53
N LYS A 67 -10.36 6.39 8.56
CA LYS A 67 -11.04 5.50 7.63
C LYS A 67 -10.06 4.66 6.81
N ILE A 68 -9.01 5.31 6.30
CA ILE A 68 -7.97 4.64 5.50
C ILE A 68 -7.21 3.63 6.36
N ILE A 69 -6.80 4.02 7.58
CA ILE A 69 -6.09 3.13 8.49
C ILE A 69 -6.94 1.92 8.84
N LYS A 70 -8.23 2.10 9.13
CA LYS A 70 -9.14 0.98 9.39
C LYS A 70 -9.25 0.03 8.20
N SER A 71 -9.38 0.59 7.00
CA SER A 71 -9.46 -0.20 5.77
C SER A 71 -8.17 -1.01 5.54
N VAL A 72 -7.02 -0.38 5.69
CA VAL A 72 -5.72 -1.05 5.53
C VAL A 72 -5.54 -2.13 6.60
N SER A 73 -5.91 -1.84 7.84
CA SER A 73 -5.88 -2.83 8.93
C SER A 73 -6.71 -4.06 8.57
N LYS A 74 -7.92 -3.87 8.10
CA LYS A 74 -8.82 -4.96 7.70
C LYS A 74 -8.25 -5.78 6.55
N LEU A 75 -7.66 -5.13 5.57
CA LEU A 75 -7.11 -5.79 4.36
C LEU A 75 -5.81 -6.54 4.63
N THR A 76 -4.98 -6.04 5.54
CA THR A 76 -3.66 -6.63 5.83
C THR A 76 -3.66 -7.57 7.03
N GLY A 77 -4.66 -7.48 7.88
CA GLY A 77 -4.68 -8.19 9.17
C GLY A 77 -3.82 -7.53 10.25
N LEU A 78 -3.23 -6.38 9.96
CA LEU A 78 -2.42 -5.65 10.93
C LEU A 78 -3.30 -4.88 11.92
N ASN A 79 -2.80 -4.71 13.14
CA ASN A 79 -3.40 -3.81 14.09
C ASN A 79 -3.25 -2.36 13.61
N GLU A 80 -4.24 -1.51 13.87
CA GLU A 80 -4.21 -0.11 13.47
C GLU A 80 -2.98 0.63 14.02
N LYS A 81 -2.47 0.24 15.18
CA LYS A 81 -1.25 0.82 15.78
C LYS A 81 0.02 0.52 14.99
N GLN A 82 -0.02 -0.47 14.11
CA GLN A 82 1.10 -0.83 13.24
C GLN A 82 1.08 -0.05 11.92
N ILE A 83 0.07 0.78 11.70
CA ILE A 83 -0.15 1.50 10.45
C ILE A 83 -0.11 2.99 10.71
N ASN A 84 0.76 3.70 10.00
CA ASN A 84 0.80 5.15 10.02
C ASN A 84 0.49 5.69 8.62
N LEU A 85 -0.21 6.81 8.58
CA LEU A 85 -0.56 7.49 7.33
C LEU A 85 -0.31 8.98 7.48
N LYS A 86 0.48 9.52 6.57
CA LYS A 86 0.75 10.96 6.45
C LYS A 86 0.29 11.45 5.09
N GLY A 87 -0.41 12.57 5.08
CA GLY A 87 -0.75 13.27 3.85
C GLY A 87 0.28 14.36 3.56
N LYS A 88 0.66 14.50 2.31
CA LYS A 88 1.60 15.52 1.82
C LYS A 88 1.01 16.23 0.63
N THR A 89 1.03 17.57 0.66
CA THR A 89 0.74 18.38 -0.53
C THR A 89 2.04 18.72 -1.25
N VAL A 90 1.92 19.22 -2.47
CA VAL A 90 3.07 19.64 -3.28
C VAL A 90 3.01 21.14 -3.60
N GLU A 91 2.36 21.93 -2.76
CA GLU A 91 2.25 23.39 -2.90
C GLU A 91 1.69 23.81 -4.26
N LYS A 92 0.72 23.06 -4.78
CA LYS A 92 0.07 23.27 -6.09
C LYS A 92 1.00 23.14 -7.29
N LEU A 93 2.18 22.52 -7.11
CA LEU A 93 3.18 22.34 -8.16
C LEU A 93 2.99 21.01 -8.90
N GLY A 94 3.28 21.02 -10.20
CA GLY A 94 3.30 19.84 -11.04
C GLY A 94 1.94 19.16 -11.25
N LEU A 95 1.97 17.91 -11.72
CA LEU A 95 0.77 17.13 -12.01
C LEU A 95 -0.06 16.86 -10.77
N ILE A 96 0.60 16.55 -9.66
CA ILE A 96 -0.09 16.31 -8.38
C ILE A 96 -0.71 17.61 -7.87
N GLY A 97 0.00 18.71 -7.97
CA GLY A 97 -0.49 20.02 -7.56
C GLY A 97 -1.68 20.52 -8.39
N LYS A 98 -1.77 20.07 -9.65
CA LYS A 98 -2.90 20.36 -10.55
C LYS A 98 -4.04 19.33 -10.40
N GLU A 99 -3.97 18.47 -9.40
CA GLU A 99 -4.99 17.46 -9.11
C GLU A 99 -5.18 16.40 -10.22
N LYS A 100 -4.15 16.19 -11.04
CA LYS A 100 -4.18 15.24 -12.15
C LYS A 100 -3.54 13.90 -11.80
N ALA A 101 -2.87 13.80 -10.64
CA ALA A 101 -2.20 12.59 -10.19
C ALA A 101 -2.15 12.54 -8.67
N ILE A 102 -2.07 11.34 -8.13
CA ILE A 102 -1.83 11.04 -6.72
C ILE A 102 -0.66 10.07 -6.68
N ALA A 103 0.28 10.30 -5.76
CA ALA A 103 1.37 9.37 -5.50
C ALA A 103 1.26 8.80 -4.10
N CYS A 104 1.76 7.59 -3.93
CA CYS A 104 1.79 6.91 -2.64
C CYS A 104 3.13 6.22 -2.47
N GLU A 105 3.79 6.50 -1.35
CA GLU A 105 5.01 5.82 -0.94
C GLU A 105 4.73 5.01 0.30
N VAL A 106 5.23 3.77 0.34
CA VAL A 106 5.06 2.89 1.50
C VAL A 106 6.40 2.29 1.89
N ILE A 107 6.72 2.42 3.17
CA ILE A 107 7.87 1.73 3.78
C ILE A 107 7.31 0.73 4.78
N ILE A 108 7.77 -0.50 4.70
CA ILE A 108 7.41 -1.54 5.65
C ILE A 108 8.66 -1.97 6.45
N SER A 109 8.43 -2.30 7.70
CA SER A 109 9.41 -2.99 8.53
C SER A 109 8.94 -4.42 8.71
N ILE A 110 9.81 -5.37 8.46
CA ILE A 110 9.50 -6.80 8.57
C ILE A 110 10.47 -7.51 9.48
N THR A 111 10.01 -8.57 10.12
CA THR A 111 10.84 -9.49 10.88
C THR A 111 10.69 -10.89 10.31
N LYS A 112 11.81 -11.58 10.15
CA LYS A 112 11.82 -13.00 9.83
C LYS A 112 11.79 -13.79 11.13
N TYR A 113 10.94 -14.78 11.20
CA TYR A 113 10.90 -15.70 12.33
C TYR A 113 11.19 -17.13 11.84
N ASP A 114 11.73 -17.92 12.73
CA ASP A 114 12.07 -19.32 12.45
C ASP A 114 10.93 -20.27 12.72
#